data_08a36bbaee72a4a4d0d4daa68f72d4a2
#
_entry.id   08a36bbaee72a4a4d0d4daa68f72d4a2
#
_cell.length_a   1.000
_cell.length_b   1.000
_cell.length_c   1.000
_cell.angle_alpha   90.00
_cell.angle_beta   90.00
_cell.angle_gamma   90.00
#
_symmetry.space_group_name_H-M   'P 1'
#
loop_
_entity.id
_entity.type
_entity.pdbx_description
1 polymer ?
#
loop_
_entity_poly.entity_id
_entity_poly.type
_entity_poly.pdbx_seq_one_letter_code
_entity_poly.pdbx_strand_id
1 'polypeptide(L)' 'MTEKPTPGVYRHYSGDFYYLLGTALDRDREVEYCVYYNHKGELQFGR' A
#
# COMPACT_ATOMS: atom_id res chain seq x y z
N MET A 1 -11.17 -14.78 6.07
CA MET A 1 -9.83 -14.72 5.49
C MET A 1 -9.63 -13.42 4.75
N THR A 2 -8.48 -12.85 4.91
CA THR A 2 -8.17 -11.57 4.30
C THR A 2 -7.28 -11.80 3.09
N GLU A 3 -7.67 -11.26 1.96
CA GLU A 3 -6.85 -11.34 0.77
C GLU A 3 -5.92 -10.13 0.71
N LYS A 4 -4.68 -10.37 0.36
CA LYS A 4 -3.72 -9.30 0.19
C LYS A 4 -3.95 -8.65 -1.18
N PRO A 5 -3.82 -7.34 -1.26
CA PRO A 5 -4.00 -6.66 -2.55
C PRO A 5 -2.92 -7.07 -3.53
N THR A 6 -3.30 -7.13 -4.79
CA THR A 6 -2.37 -7.43 -5.87
C THR A 6 -1.55 -6.19 -6.20
N PRO A 7 -0.22 -6.31 -6.35
CA PRO A 7 0.60 -5.16 -6.76
C PRO A 7 0.12 -4.59 -8.10
N GLY A 8 0.21 -3.28 -8.23
CA GLY A 8 -0.19 -2.60 -9.45
C GLY A 8 -0.64 -1.18 -9.20
N VAL A 9 -1.21 -0.59 -10.24
CA VAL A 9 -1.67 0.80 -10.18
C VAL A 9 -3.10 0.83 -9.70
N TYR A 10 -3.36 1.66 -8.70
CA TYR A 10 -4.68 1.84 -8.14
C TYR A 10 -5.05 3.31 -8.10
N ARG A 11 -6.33 3.58 -8.08
CA ARG A 11 -6.83 4.93 -7.96
C ARG A 11 -7.43 5.12 -6.57
N HIS A 12 -6.91 6.14 -5.87
CA HIS A 12 -7.46 6.51 -4.57
C HIS A 12 -8.82 7.18 -4.75
N TYR A 13 -9.69 7.08 -3.75
CA TYR A 13 -11.02 7.68 -3.85
C TYR A 13 -10.96 9.20 -4.03
N SER A 14 -9.85 9.82 -3.64
CA SER A 14 -9.64 11.25 -3.85
C SER A 14 -9.29 11.60 -5.30
N GLY A 15 -9.06 10.59 -6.14
CA GLY A 15 -8.73 10.78 -7.55
C GLY A 15 -7.28 10.61 -7.91
N ASP A 16 -6.40 10.54 -6.93
CA ASP A 16 -4.97 10.36 -7.18
C ASP A 16 -4.65 8.89 -7.41
N PHE A 17 -3.63 8.67 -8.23
CA PHE A 17 -3.15 7.32 -8.48
C PHE A 17 -1.97 6.99 -7.59
N TYR A 18 -1.81 5.71 -7.29
CA TYR A 18 -0.66 5.23 -6.57
C TYR A 18 -0.28 3.84 -7.08
N TYR A 19 0.98 3.47 -6.90
CA TYR A 19 1.47 2.16 -7.31
C TYR A 19 1.72 1.33 -6.06
N LEU A 20 0.96 0.24 -5.91
CA LEU A 20 1.10 -0.65 -4.77
C LEU A 20 2.22 -1.64 -5.04
N LEU A 21 3.21 -1.67 -4.15
CA LEU A 21 4.32 -2.60 -4.25
C LEU A 21 4.01 -3.93 -3.59
N GLY A 22 3.25 -3.89 -2.50
CA GLY A 22 2.94 -5.09 -1.74
C GLY A 22 2.63 -4.75 -0.31
N THR A 23 2.89 -5.69 0.58
CA THR A 23 2.65 -5.50 2.00
C THR A 23 3.91 -5.77 2.79
N ALA A 24 4.02 -5.16 3.97
CA ALA A 24 5.11 -5.38 4.90
C ALA A 24 4.54 -5.62 6.29
N LEU A 25 5.12 -6.57 7.00
CA LEU A 25 4.63 -6.94 8.32
C LEU A 25 5.55 -6.35 9.39
N ASP A 26 4.95 -5.61 10.33
CA ASP A 26 5.64 -5.16 11.53
C ASP A 26 5.43 -6.24 12.59
N ARG A 27 6.46 -7.06 12.81
CA ARG A 27 6.35 -8.19 13.72
C ARG A 27 6.20 -7.79 15.18
N ASP A 28 6.75 -6.64 15.55
CA ASP A 28 6.68 -6.19 16.94
C ASP A 28 5.25 -5.80 17.30
N ARG A 29 4.53 -5.22 16.36
CA ARG A 29 3.16 -4.78 16.57
C ARG A 29 2.13 -5.72 15.93
N GLU A 30 2.60 -6.70 15.17
CA GLU A 30 1.74 -7.62 14.43
C GLU A 30 0.75 -6.90 13.54
N VAL A 31 1.23 -5.84 12.88
CA VAL A 31 0.43 -5.02 11.97
C VAL A 31 1.00 -5.13 10.57
N GLU A 32 0.11 -5.32 9.61
CA GLU A 32 0.50 -5.39 8.22
C GLU A 32 0.22 -4.06 7.53
N TYR A 33 1.21 -3.56 6.79
CA TYR A 33 1.12 -2.28 6.09
C TYR A 33 1.12 -2.52 4.60
N CYS A 34 0.40 -1.66 3.87
CA CYS A 34 0.52 -1.56 2.43
C CYS A 34 1.68 -0.63 2.09
N VAL A 35 2.54 -1.07 1.19
CA VAL A 35 3.70 -0.28 0.76
C VAL A 35 3.44 0.18 -0.66
N TYR A 36 3.47 1.48 -0.88
CA TYR A 36 3.10 2.02 -2.19
C TYR A 36 3.83 3.32 -2.49
N TYR A 37 3.91 3.65 -3.79
CA TYR A 37 4.36 4.96 -4.24
C TYR A 37 3.13 5.81 -4.53
N ASN A 38 3.14 7.05 -4.04
CA ASN A 38 2.05 7.97 -4.35
C ASN A 38 2.26 8.57 -5.74
N HIS A 39 1.36 9.46 -6.14
CA HIS A 39 1.41 10.06 -7.49
C HIS A 39 2.66 10.92 -7.70
N LYS A 40 3.33 11.32 -6.63
CA LYS A 40 4.58 12.08 -6.70
C LYS A 40 5.82 11.18 -6.72
N GLY A 41 5.62 9.87 -6.66
CA GLY A 41 6.72 8.91 -6.62
C GLY A 41 7.35 8.76 -5.25
N GLU A 42 6.70 9.21 -4.21
CA GLU A 42 7.20 9.10 -2.85
C GLU A 42 6.73 7.79 -2.24
N LEU A 43 7.64 7.10 -1.56
CA LEU A 43 7.32 5.83 -0.90
C LEU A 43 6.49 6.08 0.35
N GLN A 44 5.38 5.38 0.46
CA GLN A 44 4.45 5.54 1.58
C GLN A 44 4.10 4.19 2.18
N PHE A 45 3.74 4.21 3.45
CA PHE A 45 3.25 3.03 4.17
C PHE A 45 1.89 3.37 4.74
N GLY A 46 0.89 2.49 4.49
CA GLY A 46 -0.46 2.69 5.00
C GLY A 46 -1.03 1.40 5.55
N ARG A 47 -2.01 1.54 6.42
CA ARG A 47 -2.67 0.38 7.04
C ARG A 47 -3.98 0.09 6.39
#